data_0d09849c8ec7a059321c41fc30d110e6
#
_entry.id   0d09849c8ec7a059321c41fc30d110e6
#
_cell.length_a   1.000
_cell.length_b   1.000
_cell.length_c   1.000
_cell.angle_alpha   90.00
_cell.angle_beta   90.00
_cell.angle_gamma   90.00
#
_symmetry.space_group_name_H-M   'P 1'
#
loop_
_entity.id
_entity.type
_entity.pdbx_description
1 polymer ?
#
loop_
_entity_poly.entity_id
_entity_poly.type
_entity_poly.pdbx_seq_one_letter_code
_entity_poly.pdbx_strand_id
1 'polypeptide(L)'
;MAIQNRYEFMYYVACTNANPNGDPDMGNTPRMDPETMKGYITDVATKRRIRNYVQLAHGEEPGMNLIIQQATNINRHIAEAKRAAGMEGAKDKNSVYAGRKKACELFYDVRAFGAVMSTGPNAGQVRGPVQITFGTSLDPILPMDISITRMAVTENVKEDTVEAYLELEKNTPEDKLRTMGRKQLIPFGLYEVRGFISANLAAETGFDENDLNILFEAIMNMYEHDHSASKGEMAVVSPLIIFKHVGTDTDAVQRVRQAKLGCAPAHKLFELVKVMKKPEVESPRSYHDYNATVDLKRVPAGVEIGFKEDAFSPIVWKELPESESWFTHG
;
A
#
# COMPACT_ATOMS: atom_id res chain seq x y z
N MET A 1 8.39 -5.56 -22.02
CA MET A 1 7.84 -6.95 -21.98
C MET A 1 7.38 -7.23 -20.56
N ALA A 2 6.25 -7.96 -20.41
CA ALA A 2 5.80 -8.38 -19.08
C ALA A 2 6.87 -9.17 -18.32
N ILE A 3 6.89 -9.03 -16.98
CA ILE A 3 7.81 -9.79 -16.12
C ILE A 3 7.68 -11.29 -16.30
N GLN A 4 8.78 -12.02 -16.20
CA GLN A 4 8.82 -13.46 -16.44
C GLN A 4 8.99 -14.29 -15.15
N ASN A 5 9.24 -13.62 -14.04
CA ASN A 5 9.47 -14.25 -12.75
C ASN A 5 8.28 -14.00 -11.82
N ARG A 6 7.94 -14.99 -11.01
CA ARG A 6 7.09 -14.80 -9.84
C ARG A 6 7.90 -14.16 -8.73
N TYR A 7 7.28 -13.27 -7.97
CA TYR A 7 7.88 -12.63 -6.80
C TYR A 7 6.96 -12.74 -5.59
N GLU A 8 7.56 -12.83 -4.42
CA GLU A 8 6.98 -12.44 -3.14
C GLU A 8 7.79 -11.30 -2.56
N PHE A 9 7.14 -10.50 -1.73
CA PHE A 9 7.84 -9.45 -1.00
C PHE A 9 7.22 -9.23 0.38
N MET A 10 8.00 -8.67 1.30
CA MET A 10 7.53 -8.25 2.60
C MET A 10 8.30 -7.04 3.11
N TYR A 11 7.67 -6.28 3.98
CA TYR A 11 8.24 -5.09 4.62
C TYR A 11 7.52 -4.79 5.92
N TYR A 12 8.10 -3.91 6.72
CA TYR A 12 7.57 -3.52 8.01
C TYR A 12 7.26 -2.02 8.05
N VAL A 13 6.08 -1.69 8.58
CA VAL A 13 5.62 -0.30 8.75
C VAL A 13 5.57 0.00 10.24
N ALA A 14 6.31 1.01 10.69
CA ALA A 14 6.17 1.58 12.01
C ALA A 14 5.09 2.67 12.01
N CYS A 15 4.34 2.72 13.09
CA CYS A 15 3.31 3.72 13.34
C CYS A 15 3.47 4.24 14.76
N THR A 16 3.79 5.54 14.91
CA THR A 16 4.00 6.18 16.22
C THR A 16 3.03 7.36 16.36
N ASN A 17 2.27 7.39 17.45
CA ASN A 17 1.27 8.43 17.75
C ASN A 17 0.35 8.73 16.56
N ALA A 18 -0.14 7.68 15.90
CA ALA A 18 -0.91 7.80 14.66
C ALA A 18 -2.08 6.80 14.62
N ASN A 19 -2.98 7.00 13.67
CA ASN A 19 -4.00 6.04 13.30
C ASN A 19 -3.59 5.36 11.98
N PRO A 20 -3.09 4.13 12.01
CA PRO A 20 -2.58 3.46 10.81
C PRO A 20 -3.69 3.19 9.78
N ASN A 21 -4.88 2.84 10.25
CA ASN A 21 -6.06 2.61 9.39
C ASN A 21 -7.34 2.62 10.23
N GLY A 22 -7.96 3.79 10.31
CA GLY A 22 -9.21 3.97 11.05
C GLY A 22 -10.41 3.27 10.41
N ASP A 23 -11.36 2.88 11.25
CA ASP A 23 -12.64 2.31 10.84
C ASP A 23 -13.73 3.38 10.87
N PRO A 24 -14.28 3.79 9.71
CA PRO A 24 -15.31 4.82 9.66
C PRO A 24 -16.60 4.43 10.40
N ASP A 25 -16.91 3.13 10.46
CA ASP A 25 -18.11 2.63 11.14
C ASP A 25 -17.94 2.58 12.68
N MET A 26 -16.69 2.65 13.15
CA MET A 26 -16.33 2.61 14.57
C MET A 26 -15.74 3.94 15.07
N GLY A 27 -16.25 5.07 14.59
CA GLY A 27 -15.77 6.40 15.00
C GLY A 27 -14.30 6.65 14.65
N ASN A 28 -13.82 6.06 13.58
CA ASN A 28 -12.43 6.13 13.11
C ASN A 28 -11.40 5.51 14.07
N THR A 29 -11.82 4.56 14.93
CA THR A 29 -10.92 3.78 15.77
C THR A 29 -9.94 2.96 14.90
N PRO A 30 -8.66 2.84 15.27
CA PRO A 30 -7.73 1.95 14.58
C PRO A 30 -8.29 0.53 14.46
N ARG A 31 -8.28 -0.03 13.24
CA ARG A 31 -8.76 -1.38 12.99
C ARG A 31 -7.92 -2.40 13.73
N MET A 32 -8.56 -3.32 14.41
CA MET A 32 -7.88 -4.39 15.13
C MET A 32 -8.73 -5.64 15.24
N ASP A 33 -8.08 -6.77 15.45
CA ASP A 33 -8.70 -8.02 15.81
C ASP A 33 -9.14 -7.95 17.30
N PRO A 34 -10.42 -8.12 17.61
CA PRO A 34 -10.90 -8.00 18.98
C PRO A 34 -10.41 -9.11 19.91
N GLU A 35 -9.97 -10.25 19.40
CA GLU A 35 -9.47 -11.38 20.20
C GLU A 35 -7.98 -11.21 20.52
N THR A 36 -7.16 -10.92 19.51
CA THR A 36 -5.70 -10.82 19.68
C THR A 36 -5.21 -9.41 19.96
N MET A 37 -6.09 -8.40 19.81
CA MET A 37 -5.78 -6.97 19.89
C MET A 37 -4.73 -6.50 18.87
N LYS A 38 -4.45 -7.30 17.84
CA LYS A 38 -3.52 -6.93 16.79
C LYS A 38 -4.17 -5.98 15.81
N GLY A 39 -3.45 -4.91 15.48
CA GLY A 39 -3.91 -3.90 14.53
C GLY A 39 -3.82 -4.35 13.09
N TYR A 40 -4.68 -3.76 12.24
CA TYR A 40 -4.70 -4.01 10.80
C TYR A 40 -4.51 -2.75 9.98
N ILE A 41 -3.71 -2.87 8.91
CA ILE A 41 -3.70 -1.96 7.77
C ILE A 41 -4.28 -2.75 6.59
N THR A 42 -5.42 -2.33 6.06
CA THR A 42 -6.06 -3.03 4.95
C THR A 42 -5.25 -2.90 3.66
N ASP A 43 -5.37 -3.89 2.78
CA ASP A 43 -4.76 -3.83 1.44
C ASP A 43 -5.25 -2.62 0.64
N VAL A 44 -6.52 -2.24 0.82
CA VAL A 44 -7.11 -1.05 0.19
C VAL A 44 -6.41 0.22 0.65
N ALA A 45 -6.11 0.35 1.95
CA ALA A 45 -5.38 1.50 2.49
C ALA A 45 -3.94 1.56 1.94
N THR A 46 -3.25 0.42 1.86
CA THR A 46 -1.91 0.31 1.26
C THR A 46 -1.94 0.66 -0.23
N LYS A 47 -2.82 0.01 -1.00
CA LYS A 47 -2.97 0.28 -2.44
C LYS A 47 -3.34 1.74 -2.73
N ARG A 48 -4.11 2.39 -1.85
CA ARG A 48 -4.43 3.82 -1.97
C ARG A 48 -3.17 4.68 -1.86
N ARG A 49 -2.27 4.40 -0.90
CA ARG A 49 -1.01 5.13 -0.74
C ARG A 49 -0.08 4.92 -1.92
N ILE A 50 0.04 3.68 -2.42
CA ILE A 50 0.80 3.39 -3.63
C ILE A 50 0.26 4.19 -4.82
N ARG A 51 -1.08 4.24 -5.02
CA ARG A 51 -1.68 5.07 -6.07
C ARG A 51 -1.36 6.55 -5.91
N ASN A 52 -1.48 7.08 -4.70
CA ASN A 52 -1.17 8.48 -4.43
C ASN A 52 0.28 8.80 -4.79
N TYR A 53 1.22 7.91 -4.43
CA TYR A 53 2.63 8.07 -4.79
C TYR A 53 2.84 8.02 -6.31
N VAL A 54 2.30 7.00 -6.98
CA VAL A 54 2.41 6.88 -8.44
C VAL A 54 1.83 8.11 -9.15
N GLN A 55 0.70 8.63 -8.69
CA GLN A 55 0.11 9.85 -9.25
C GLN A 55 1.01 11.07 -9.03
N LEU A 56 1.66 11.17 -7.88
CA LEU A 56 2.54 12.29 -7.56
C LEU A 56 3.86 12.24 -8.35
N ALA A 57 4.49 11.07 -8.41
CA ALA A 57 5.83 10.91 -8.95
C ALA A 57 5.84 10.64 -10.47
N HIS A 58 4.83 9.92 -10.98
CA HIS A 58 4.79 9.40 -12.35
C HIS A 58 3.52 9.77 -13.13
N GLY A 59 2.62 10.58 -12.55
CA GLY A 59 1.29 10.86 -13.12
C GLY A 59 1.29 11.52 -14.49
N GLU A 60 2.39 12.16 -14.90
CA GLU A 60 2.55 12.77 -16.22
C GLU A 60 3.12 11.80 -17.26
N GLU A 61 3.60 10.64 -16.85
CA GLU A 61 4.18 9.65 -17.76
C GLU A 61 3.09 8.86 -18.49
N PRO A 62 3.30 8.51 -19.77
CA PRO A 62 2.36 7.72 -20.55
C PRO A 62 2.07 6.36 -19.88
N GLY A 63 0.80 6.02 -19.70
CA GLY A 63 0.39 4.74 -19.10
C GLY A 63 0.40 4.71 -17.57
N MET A 64 0.71 5.83 -16.89
CA MET A 64 0.74 5.95 -15.44
C MET A 64 -0.51 6.61 -14.84
N ASN A 65 -1.55 6.82 -15.63
CA ASN A 65 -2.86 7.24 -15.12
C ASN A 65 -3.43 6.20 -14.14
N LEU A 66 -4.39 6.63 -13.34
CA LEU A 66 -5.09 5.77 -12.38
C LEU A 66 -6.58 5.74 -12.69
N ILE A 67 -7.21 4.56 -12.57
CA ILE A 67 -8.67 4.44 -12.66
C ILE A 67 -9.35 4.83 -11.36
N ILE A 68 -8.68 4.60 -10.20
CA ILE A 68 -9.17 4.98 -8.88
C ILE A 68 -8.47 6.24 -8.43
N GLN A 69 -9.11 7.38 -8.64
CA GLN A 69 -8.65 8.71 -8.23
C GLN A 69 -9.67 9.37 -7.32
N GLN A 70 -9.20 10.31 -6.48
CA GLN A 70 -10.07 11.07 -5.59
C GLN A 70 -11.01 11.99 -6.38
N ALA A 71 -12.27 12.07 -5.94
CA ALA A 71 -13.30 12.93 -6.50
C ALA A 71 -13.54 12.73 -8.01
N THR A 72 -13.35 11.51 -8.53
CA THR A 72 -13.62 11.16 -9.92
C THR A 72 -14.67 10.07 -10.07
N ASN A 73 -15.22 9.94 -11.27
CA ASN A 73 -16.15 8.88 -11.60
C ASN A 73 -15.43 7.77 -12.39
N ILE A 74 -15.36 6.57 -11.84
CA ILE A 74 -14.70 5.41 -12.48
C ILE A 74 -15.26 5.13 -13.88
N ASN A 75 -16.58 5.29 -14.10
CA ASN A 75 -17.17 5.08 -15.41
C ASN A 75 -16.63 6.06 -16.46
N ARG A 76 -16.22 7.29 -16.09
CA ARG A 76 -15.53 8.21 -17.00
C ARG A 76 -14.22 7.61 -17.48
N HIS A 77 -13.40 7.06 -16.58
CA HIS A 77 -12.14 6.45 -16.95
C HIS A 77 -12.31 5.20 -17.83
N ILE A 78 -13.38 4.40 -17.57
CA ILE A 78 -13.72 3.26 -18.44
C ILE A 78 -14.12 3.76 -19.83
N ALA A 79 -14.89 4.84 -19.91
CA ALA A 79 -15.27 5.44 -21.20
C ALA A 79 -14.04 6.02 -21.95
N GLU A 80 -13.11 6.64 -21.24
CA GLU A 80 -11.83 7.12 -21.80
C GLU A 80 -11.00 5.98 -22.41
N ALA A 81 -10.90 4.83 -21.72
CA ALA A 81 -10.22 3.65 -22.26
C ALA A 81 -10.92 3.13 -23.54
N LYS A 82 -12.25 3.08 -23.55
CA LYS A 82 -13.01 2.66 -24.74
C LYS A 82 -12.89 3.67 -25.89
N ARG A 83 -12.89 4.97 -25.61
CA ARG A 83 -12.65 6.02 -26.61
C ARG A 83 -11.26 5.86 -27.22
N ALA A 84 -10.24 5.67 -26.40
CA ALA A 84 -8.86 5.44 -26.84
C ALA A 84 -8.70 4.15 -27.64
N ALA A 85 -9.59 3.17 -27.46
CA ALA A 85 -9.68 1.95 -28.25
C ALA A 85 -10.53 2.10 -29.54
N GLY A 86 -11.10 3.28 -29.80
CA GLY A 86 -12.03 3.51 -30.94
C GLY A 86 -13.40 2.82 -30.75
N MET A 87 -13.80 2.50 -29.54
CA MET A 87 -14.99 1.70 -29.21
C MET A 87 -15.97 2.46 -28.28
N GLU A 88 -15.95 3.79 -28.30
CA GLU A 88 -16.83 4.61 -27.47
C GLU A 88 -18.31 4.31 -27.77
N GLY A 89 -19.11 4.12 -26.72
CA GLY A 89 -20.54 3.80 -26.84
C GLY A 89 -20.88 2.36 -27.26
N ALA A 90 -19.94 1.61 -27.82
CA ALA A 90 -20.16 0.21 -28.22
C ALA A 90 -20.31 -0.72 -27.00
N LYS A 91 -21.18 -1.76 -27.10
CA LYS A 91 -21.51 -2.69 -26.00
C LYS A 91 -21.24 -4.17 -26.33
N ASP A 92 -20.75 -4.44 -27.53
CA ASP A 92 -20.44 -5.80 -27.98
C ASP A 92 -19.17 -6.37 -27.29
N LYS A 93 -18.96 -7.69 -27.42
CA LYS A 93 -17.82 -8.40 -26.80
C LYS A 93 -16.46 -7.85 -27.26
N ASN A 94 -16.34 -7.44 -28.52
CA ASN A 94 -15.08 -6.91 -29.06
C ASN A 94 -14.74 -5.57 -28.40
N SER A 95 -15.75 -4.70 -28.22
CA SER A 95 -15.58 -3.42 -27.55
C SER A 95 -15.18 -3.58 -26.07
N VAL A 96 -15.72 -4.60 -25.37
CA VAL A 96 -15.34 -4.92 -23.99
C VAL A 96 -13.88 -5.38 -23.93
N TYR A 97 -13.47 -6.25 -24.86
CA TYR A 97 -12.09 -6.73 -24.92
C TYR A 97 -11.08 -5.61 -25.26
N ALA A 98 -11.39 -4.80 -26.27
CA ALA A 98 -10.56 -3.68 -26.69
C ALA A 98 -10.44 -2.62 -25.57
N GLY A 99 -11.55 -2.28 -24.92
CA GLY A 99 -11.57 -1.36 -23.77
C GLY A 99 -10.74 -1.87 -22.61
N ARG A 100 -10.84 -3.17 -22.27
CA ARG A 100 -10.03 -3.81 -21.23
C ARG A 100 -8.54 -3.73 -21.53
N LYS A 101 -8.13 -4.09 -22.74
CA LYS A 101 -6.73 -4.00 -23.16
C LYS A 101 -6.22 -2.57 -23.05
N LYS A 102 -7.00 -1.61 -23.51
CA LYS A 102 -6.62 -0.20 -23.47
C LYS A 102 -6.59 0.35 -22.05
N ALA A 103 -7.47 -0.12 -21.17
CA ALA A 103 -7.42 0.23 -19.75
C ALA A 103 -6.11 -0.25 -19.08
N CYS A 104 -5.62 -1.45 -19.40
CA CYS A 104 -4.31 -1.91 -18.93
C CYS A 104 -3.16 -1.05 -19.48
N GLU A 105 -3.25 -0.54 -20.71
CA GLU A 105 -2.23 0.34 -21.29
C GLU A 105 -2.21 1.73 -20.64
N LEU A 106 -3.37 2.28 -20.30
CA LEU A 106 -3.51 3.66 -19.81
C LEU A 106 -3.37 3.78 -18.30
N PHE A 107 -3.83 2.77 -17.53
CA PHE A 107 -3.96 2.86 -16.10
C PHE A 107 -3.02 1.90 -15.39
N TYR A 108 -2.04 2.46 -14.67
CA TYR A 108 -1.08 1.69 -13.87
C TYR A 108 -1.77 0.76 -12.88
N ASP A 109 -2.76 1.26 -12.14
CA ASP A 109 -3.44 0.50 -11.10
C ASP A 109 -4.33 -0.63 -11.64
N VAL A 110 -4.85 -0.50 -12.87
CA VAL A 110 -5.51 -1.61 -13.57
C VAL A 110 -4.49 -2.68 -13.95
N ARG A 111 -3.34 -2.27 -14.46
CA ARG A 111 -2.25 -3.15 -14.89
C ARG A 111 -1.63 -3.89 -13.71
N ALA A 112 -1.44 -3.20 -12.57
CA ALA A 112 -0.83 -3.75 -11.36
C ALA A 112 -1.83 -4.54 -10.48
N PHE A 113 -2.94 -3.92 -10.09
CA PHE A 113 -3.86 -4.46 -9.08
C PHE A 113 -5.13 -5.09 -9.66
N GLY A 114 -5.41 -4.81 -10.92
CA GLY A 114 -6.66 -5.18 -11.55
C GLY A 114 -7.83 -4.25 -11.22
N ALA A 115 -8.93 -4.43 -11.93
CA ALA A 115 -10.15 -3.67 -11.72
C ALA A 115 -11.40 -4.43 -12.20
N VAL A 116 -12.53 -4.15 -11.54
CA VAL A 116 -13.86 -4.55 -12.01
C VAL A 116 -14.46 -3.37 -12.77
N MET A 117 -14.52 -3.47 -14.10
CA MET A 117 -14.98 -2.42 -15.01
C MET A 117 -16.25 -2.86 -15.77
N SER A 118 -17.07 -3.72 -15.14
CA SER A 118 -18.30 -4.28 -15.74
C SER A 118 -19.53 -3.38 -15.57
N THR A 119 -19.36 -2.17 -15.04
CA THR A 119 -20.44 -1.17 -14.86
C THR A 119 -20.41 -0.14 -15.97
N GLY A 120 -21.57 0.50 -16.26
CA GLY A 120 -21.68 1.60 -17.22
C GLY A 120 -21.12 1.26 -18.61
N PRO A 121 -20.02 1.89 -19.06
CA PRO A 121 -19.41 1.66 -20.37
C PRO A 121 -18.92 0.23 -20.61
N ASN A 122 -18.69 -0.53 -19.58
CA ASN A 122 -18.28 -1.94 -19.53
C ASN A 122 -17.00 -2.25 -20.34
N ALA A 123 -15.91 -2.44 -19.63
CA ALA A 123 -14.63 -2.98 -20.14
C ALA A 123 -14.28 -4.35 -19.49
N GLY A 124 -15.27 -5.01 -18.83
CA GLY A 124 -15.11 -6.32 -18.22
C GLY A 124 -14.33 -6.28 -16.90
N GLN A 125 -13.52 -7.32 -16.66
CA GLN A 125 -12.72 -7.46 -15.44
C GLN A 125 -11.28 -7.74 -15.78
N VAL A 126 -10.36 -7.19 -14.99
CA VAL A 126 -8.93 -7.45 -15.02
C VAL A 126 -8.51 -8.00 -13.67
N ARG A 127 -7.81 -9.12 -13.67
CA ARG A 127 -7.14 -9.65 -12.49
C ARG A 127 -5.67 -9.22 -12.53
N GLY A 128 -5.29 -8.34 -11.60
CA GLY A 128 -3.92 -7.81 -11.56
C GLY A 128 -2.91 -8.81 -10.98
N PRO A 129 -1.64 -8.72 -11.41
CA PRO A 129 -0.57 -9.57 -10.91
C PRO A 129 -0.21 -9.31 -9.46
N VAL A 130 -0.37 -8.09 -8.95
CA VAL A 130 0.07 -7.68 -7.62
C VAL A 130 -1.05 -7.86 -6.60
N GLN A 131 -0.81 -8.67 -5.59
CA GLN A 131 -1.69 -8.85 -4.45
C GLN A 131 -0.95 -8.53 -3.16
N ILE A 132 -1.56 -7.73 -2.28
CA ILE A 132 -1.00 -7.31 -1.00
C ILE A 132 -1.96 -7.80 0.08
N THR A 133 -1.43 -8.38 1.16
CA THR A 133 -2.24 -8.79 2.31
C THR A 133 -2.54 -7.61 3.23
N PHE A 134 -3.42 -7.81 4.18
CA PHE A 134 -3.52 -6.89 5.30
C PHE A 134 -2.20 -6.84 6.05
N GLY A 135 -1.72 -5.64 6.37
CA GLY A 135 -0.64 -5.46 7.33
C GLY A 135 -1.16 -5.77 8.72
N THR A 136 -0.47 -6.64 9.44
CA THR A 136 -0.86 -7.05 10.80
C THR A 136 0.22 -6.65 11.79
N SER A 137 -0.14 -6.05 12.93
CA SER A 137 0.84 -5.69 13.94
C SER A 137 1.47 -6.92 14.58
N LEU A 138 2.75 -6.85 14.89
CA LEU A 138 3.48 -7.95 15.54
C LEU A 138 2.97 -8.18 16.96
N ASP A 139 2.71 -7.11 17.69
CA ASP A 139 2.17 -7.11 19.04
C ASP A 139 0.76 -6.51 19.09
N PRO A 140 0.00 -6.75 20.18
CA PRO A 140 -1.25 -6.07 20.44
C PRO A 140 -1.08 -4.54 20.44
N ILE A 141 -2.05 -3.82 19.88
CA ILE A 141 -2.09 -2.35 19.92
C ILE A 141 -3.09 -1.88 20.97
N LEU A 142 -2.85 -0.69 21.50
CA LEU A 142 -3.77 -0.04 22.44
C LEU A 142 -4.27 1.28 21.85
N PRO A 143 -5.49 1.33 21.32
CA PRO A 143 -6.08 2.59 20.86
C PRO A 143 -6.30 3.56 22.03
N MET A 144 -5.99 4.84 21.79
CA MET A 144 -6.25 5.95 22.70
C MET A 144 -7.26 6.90 22.10
N ASP A 145 -8.24 7.31 22.90
CA ASP A 145 -9.17 8.40 22.55
C ASP A 145 -8.65 9.70 23.13
N ILE A 146 -8.17 10.60 22.26
CA ILE A 146 -7.58 11.87 22.65
C ILE A 146 -8.54 13.00 22.32
N SER A 147 -9.00 13.71 23.35
CA SER A 147 -9.79 14.92 23.20
C SER A 147 -8.90 16.07 22.75
N ILE A 148 -9.35 16.79 21.74
CA ILE A 148 -8.69 18.00 21.24
C ILE A 148 -9.67 19.16 21.31
N THR A 149 -9.18 20.37 21.64
CA THR A 149 -9.99 21.55 21.68
C THR A 149 -9.49 22.56 20.65
N ARG A 150 -10.38 22.97 19.76
CA ARG A 150 -10.15 24.12 18.89
C ARG A 150 -10.70 25.34 19.58
N MET A 151 -9.88 26.37 19.77
CA MET A 151 -10.25 27.65 20.41
C MET A 151 -11.03 28.57 19.44
N ALA A 152 -11.95 27.98 18.68
CA ALA A 152 -12.84 28.66 17.75
C ALA A 152 -14.05 27.76 17.44
N VAL A 153 -15.15 28.37 17.08
CA VAL A 153 -16.38 27.68 16.64
C VAL A 153 -16.65 27.89 15.14
N THR A 154 -17.54 27.12 14.60
CA THR A 154 -18.14 27.29 13.26
C THR A 154 -19.64 27.26 13.44
N GLU A 155 -20.20 28.35 13.93
CA GLU A 155 -21.65 28.56 14.04
C GLU A 155 -22.14 29.39 12.86
N ASN A 156 -23.29 29.02 12.30
CA ASN A 156 -23.91 29.77 11.22
C ASN A 156 -24.79 30.85 11.78
N VAL A 157 -24.72 32.05 11.23
CA VAL A 157 -25.65 33.17 11.49
C VAL A 157 -26.67 33.25 10.36
N LYS A 158 -27.81 33.89 10.61
CA LYS A 158 -28.91 34.01 9.65
C LYS A 158 -28.53 34.83 8.43
N GLU A 159 -27.73 35.88 8.64
CA GLU A 159 -27.16 36.73 7.61
C GLU A 159 -25.66 36.42 7.52
N ASP A 160 -25.21 35.91 6.39
CA ASP A 160 -23.80 35.48 6.18
C ASP A 160 -22.92 36.72 5.88
N THR A 161 -22.86 37.62 6.87
CA THR A 161 -22.10 38.88 6.82
C THR A 161 -21.08 38.95 7.94
N VAL A 162 -20.00 39.71 7.73
CA VAL A 162 -18.94 39.90 8.75
C VAL A 162 -19.53 40.54 10.02
N GLU A 163 -20.42 41.51 9.87
CA GLU A 163 -21.07 42.23 10.96
C GLU A 163 -21.89 41.26 11.84
N ALA A 164 -22.64 40.34 11.23
CA ALA A 164 -23.46 39.37 11.96
C ALA A 164 -22.58 38.38 12.74
N TYR A 165 -21.43 37.93 12.17
CA TYR A 165 -20.46 37.08 12.88
C TYR A 165 -19.77 37.82 14.02
N LEU A 166 -19.40 39.10 13.85
CA LEU A 166 -18.85 39.92 14.92
C LEU A 166 -19.83 40.15 16.06
N GLU A 167 -21.11 40.28 15.75
CA GLU A 167 -22.16 40.39 16.76
C GLU A 167 -22.37 39.10 17.55
N LEU A 168 -22.32 37.92 16.85
CA LEU A 168 -22.32 36.59 17.47
C LEU A 168 -21.15 36.45 18.46
N GLU A 169 -19.94 36.81 18.04
CA GLU A 169 -18.74 36.75 18.88
C GLU A 169 -18.83 37.59 20.12
N LYS A 170 -19.32 38.84 19.99
CA LYS A 170 -19.52 39.74 21.12
C LYS A 170 -20.55 39.25 22.15
N ASN A 171 -21.58 38.56 21.67
CA ASN A 171 -22.68 38.09 22.50
C ASN A 171 -22.45 36.66 23.05
N THR A 172 -21.40 35.97 22.61
CA THR A 172 -21.07 34.63 23.06
C THR A 172 -19.93 34.66 24.10
N PRO A 173 -20.10 34.07 25.28
CA PRO A 173 -19.04 33.95 26.28
C PRO A 173 -17.81 33.25 25.69
N GLU A 174 -16.59 33.66 26.03
CA GLU A 174 -15.32 33.15 25.49
C GLU A 174 -15.15 31.66 25.68
N ASP A 175 -15.64 31.13 26.81
CA ASP A 175 -15.60 29.68 27.10
C ASP A 175 -16.49 28.85 26.17
N LYS A 176 -17.50 29.43 25.53
CA LYS A 176 -18.37 28.78 24.53
C LYS A 176 -17.86 28.92 23.11
N LEU A 177 -16.90 29.80 22.85
CA LEU A 177 -16.22 29.94 21.55
C LEU A 177 -15.16 28.87 21.34
N ARG A 178 -15.47 27.59 21.68
CA ARG A 178 -14.58 26.46 21.61
C ARG A 178 -15.31 25.28 21.03
N THR A 179 -14.59 24.50 20.21
CA THR A 179 -15.12 23.23 19.65
C THR A 179 -14.26 22.08 20.14
N MET A 180 -14.87 21.06 20.72
CA MET A 180 -14.19 19.84 21.12
C MET A 180 -14.27 18.81 20.00
N GLY A 181 -13.16 18.15 19.73
CA GLY A 181 -13.05 17.01 18.82
C GLY A 181 -12.35 15.84 19.50
N ARG A 182 -12.37 14.69 18.86
CA ARG A 182 -11.67 13.48 19.31
C ARG A 182 -10.79 12.94 18.21
N LYS A 183 -9.66 12.37 18.59
CA LYS A 183 -8.76 11.62 17.71
C LYS A 183 -8.48 10.25 18.30
N GLN A 184 -8.57 9.23 17.46
CA GLN A 184 -8.22 7.87 17.78
C GLN A 184 -6.82 7.56 17.24
N LEU A 185 -5.88 7.27 18.13
CA LEU A 185 -4.48 7.01 17.80
C LEU A 185 -4.00 5.77 18.53
N ILE A 186 -2.89 5.19 18.07
CA ILE A 186 -2.10 4.24 18.85
C ILE A 186 -0.76 4.85 19.22
N PRO A 187 -0.19 4.55 20.41
CA PRO A 187 1.13 5.03 20.79
C PRO A 187 2.22 4.51 19.88
N PHE A 188 2.19 3.22 19.59
CA PHE A 188 3.12 2.55 18.70
C PHE A 188 2.52 1.25 18.15
N GLY A 189 2.94 0.86 16.95
CA GLY A 189 2.67 -0.45 16.34
C GLY A 189 3.63 -0.72 15.19
N LEU A 190 4.17 -1.94 15.14
CA LEU A 190 5.00 -2.42 14.05
C LEU A 190 4.20 -3.44 13.23
N TYR A 191 3.93 -3.12 11.97
CA TYR A 191 3.07 -3.90 11.08
C TYR A 191 3.88 -4.63 10.03
N GLU A 192 3.67 -5.93 9.89
CA GLU A 192 4.19 -6.73 8.81
C GLU A 192 3.20 -6.73 7.62
N VAL A 193 3.70 -6.43 6.43
CA VAL A 193 2.94 -6.47 5.18
C VAL A 193 3.60 -7.44 4.22
N ARG A 194 2.81 -8.30 3.59
CA ARG A 194 3.25 -9.27 2.58
C ARG A 194 2.58 -9.04 1.25
N GLY A 195 3.29 -9.35 0.17
CA GLY A 195 2.74 -9.25 -1.18
C GLY A 195 3.22 -10.36 -2.10
N PHE A 196 2.48 -10.53 -3.18
CA PHE A 196 2.67 -11.59 -4.18
C PHE A 196 2.55 -10.99 -5.57
N ILE A 197 3.39 -11.40 -6.50
CA ILE A 197 3.36 -10.94 -7.88
C ILE A 197 3.40 -12.14 -8.83
N SER A 198 2.36 -12.28 -9.63
CA SER A 198 2.18 -13.39 -10.56
C SER A 198 2.67 -13.03 -11.98
N ALA A 199 3.70 -13.71 -12.46
CA ALA A 199 4.17 -13.56 -13.84
C ALA A 199 3.10 -13.95 -14.88
N ASN A 200 2.22 -14.90 -14.56
CA ASN A 200 1.14 -15.31 -15.48
C ASN A 200 0.10 -14.17 -15.65
N LEU A 201 -0.33 -13.54 -14.55
CA LEU A 201 -1.25 -12.41 -14.62
C LEU A 201 -0.58 -11.16 -15.20
N ALA A 202 0.71 -10.96 -14.96
CA ALA A 202 1.49 -9.90 -15.59
C ALA A 202 1.51 -10.02 -17.11
N ALA A 203 1.60 -11.23 -17.65
CA ALA A 203 1.50 -11.48 -19.09
C ALA A 203 0.14 -11.09 -19.68
N GLU A 204 -0.95 -11.19 -18.88
CA GLU A 204 -2.30 -10.80 -19.31
C GLU A 204 -2.52 -9.28 -19.27
N THR A 205 -1.92 -8.59 -18.28
CA THR A 205 -2.12 -7.15 -18.08
C THR A 205 -1.08 -6.28 -18.77
N GLY A 206 0.08 -6.85 -19.08
CA GLY A 206 1.23 -6.11 -19.62
C GLY A 206 2.14 -5.52 -18.53
N PHE A 207 1.96 -5.89 -17.25
CA PHE A 207 2.80 -5.44 -16.14
C PHE A 207 4.26 -5.86 -16.35
N ASP A 208 5.16 -4.91 -16.43
CA ASP A 208 6.55 -5.13 -16.81
C ASP A 208 7.57 -4.74 -15.71
N GLU A 209 8.86 -4.80 -16.04
CA GLU A 209 9.94 -4.49 -15.07
C GLU A 209 9.93 -3.01 -14.66
N ASN A 210 9.48 -2.09 -15.51
CA ASN A 210 9.33 -0.69 -15.14
C ASN A 210 8.21 -0.53 -14.12
N ASP A 211 7.06 -1.16 -14.38
CA ASP A 211 5.94 -1.18 -13.44
C ASP A 211 6.32 -1.78 -12.08
N LEU A 212 7.15 -2.84 -12.11
CA LEU A 212 7.67 -3.49 -10.91
C LEU A 212 8.58 -2.58 -10.10
N ASN A 213 9.48 -1.86 -10.77
CA ASN A 213 10.37 -0.90 -10.12
C ASN A 213 9.59 0.26 -9.50
N ILE A 214 8.59 0.80 -10.20
CA ILE A 214 7.68 1.84 -9.69
C ILE A 214 6.89 1.33 -8.48
N LEU A 215 6.43 0.06 -8.50
CA LEU A 215 5.77 -0.54 -7.35
C LEU A 215 6.67 -0.55 -6.11
N PHE A 216 7.91 -1.00 -6.26
CA PHE A 216 8.86 -1.09 -5.15
C PHE A 216 9.31 0.28 -4.66
N GLU A 217 9.51 1.23 -5.56
CA GLU A 217 9.75 2.64 -5.23
C GLU A 217 8.57 3.22 -4.43
N ALA A 218 7.36 3.02 -4.92
CA ALA A 218 6.15 3.50 -4.26
C ALA A 218 5.96 2.89 -2.86
N ILE A 219 6.23 1.59 -2.68
CA ILE A 219 6.16 0.94 -1.36
C ILE A 219 7.11 1.60 -0.38
N MET A 220 8.36 1.86 -0.79
CA MET A 220 9.38 2.43 0.09
C MET A 220 9.13 3.90 0.45
N ASN A 221 8.39 4.64 -0.40
CA ASN A 221 8.24 6.10 -0.24
C ASN A 221 6.79 6.58 -0.01
N MET A 222 5.81 5.67 0.03
CA MET A 222 4.38 6.01 0.06
C MET A 222 3.92 6.75 1.32
N TYR A 223 4.66 6.72 2.40
CA TYR A 223 4.33 7.42 3.65
C TYR A 223 4.96 8.81 3.73
N GLU A 224 6.05 9.07 3.01
CA GLU A 224 6.79 10.34 3.05
C GLU A 224 5.98 11.55 2.56
N HIS A 225 4.94 11.30 1.77
CA HIS A 225 4.05 12.33 1.21
C HIS A 225 2.62 12.28 1.77
N ASP A 226 2.34 11.41 2.77
CA ASP A 226 1.00 11.20 3.34
C ASP A 226 0.95 11.58 4.84
N HIS A 227 1.62 12.67 5.22
CA HIS A 227 1.64 13.14 6.59
C HIS A 227 0.36 13.89 6.97
N SER A 228 -0.12 13.65 8.17
CA SER A 228 -1.23 14.42 8.78
C SER A 228 -1.22 14.25 10.29
N ALA A 229 -1.93 15.10 11.00
CA ALA A 229 -2.03 15.00 12.46
C ALA A 229 -2.68 13.68 12.97
N SER A 230 -3.40 12.96 12.12
CA SER A 230 -3.94 11.64 12.45
C SER A 230 -3.04 10.49 11.96
N LYS A 231 -2.07 10.78 11.12
CA LYS A 231 -1.12 9.80 10.60
C LYS A 231 0.27 9.93 11.25
N GLY A 232 0.47 10.92 12.12
CA GLY A 232 1.66 11.11 12.94
C GLY A 232 2.95 10.73 12.22
N GLU A 233 3.73 9.86 12.84
CA GLU A 233 4.92 9.27 12.24
C GLU A 233 4.59 7.86 11.76
N MET A 234 4.42 7.72 10.45
CA MET A 234 4.32 6.42 9.77
C MET A 234 5.42 6.32 8.73
N ALA A 235 6.14 5.20 8.73
CA ALA A 235 7.23 4.96 7.78
C ALA A 235 7.39 3.46 7.49
N VAL A 236 7.92 3.12 6.33
CA VAL A 236 8.50 1.80 6.07
C VAL A 236 9.90 1.81 6.70
N VAL A 237 10.09 1.00 7.74
CA VAL A 237 11.30 1.02 8.59
C VAL A 237 12.24 -0.15 8.34
N SER A 238 11.90 -1.02 7.40
CA SER A 238 12.75 -2.12 6.95
C SER A 238 13.13 -1.94 5.49
N PRO A 239 14.20 -2.56 5.00
CA PRO A 239 14.32 -2.78 3.56
C PRO A 239 13.10 -3.55 3.04
N LEU A 240 12.72 -3.31 1.80
CA LEU A 240 11.79 -4.17 1.09
C LEU A 240 12.51 -5.49 0.78
N ILE A 241 12.04 -6.58 1.36
CA ILE A 241 12.59 -7.92 1.18
C ILE A 241 11.85 -8.58 0.02
N ILE A 242 12.60 -9.01 -1.00
CA ILE A 242 12.07 -9.48 -2.26
C ILE A 242 12.55 -10.91 -2.50
N PHE A 243 11.66 -11.82 -2.80
CA PHE A 243 11.96 -13.18 -3.21
C PHE A 243 11.63 -13.32 -4.69
N LYS A 244 12.64 -13.59 -5.53
CA LYS A 244 12.51 -13.78 -6.98
C LYS A 244 12.71 -15.24 -7.32
N HIS A 245 11.75 -15.85 -7.99
CA HIS A 245 11.89 -17.23 -8.51
C HIS A 245 12.62 -17.21 -9.84
N VAL A 246 13.74 -17.91 -9.92
CA VAL A 246 14.61 -17.95 -11.13
C VAL A 246 14.69 -19.34 -11.76
N GLY A 247 14.28 -20.39 -11.03
CA GLY A 247 14.37 -21.78 -11.49
C GLY A 247 15.76 -22.41 -11.33
N THR A 248 15.80 -23.73 -11.35
CA THR A 248 17.05 -24.52 -11.19
C THR A 248 17.29 -25.48 -12.34
N ASP A 249 16.29 -25.71 -13.20
CA ASP A 249 16.38 -26.73 -14.25
C ASP A 249 17.43 -26.35 -15.29
N THR A 250 18.16 -27.35 -15.76
CA THR A 250 19.14 -27.21 -16.86
C THR A 250 18.46 -26.95 -18.19
N ASP A 251 17.27 -27.53 -18.40
CA ASP A 251 16.42 -27.21 -19.54
C ASP A 251 15.85 -25.77 -19.40
N ALA A 252 16.11 -24.95 -20.39
CA ALA A 252 15.70 -23.54 -20.38
C ALA A 252 14.16 -23.33 -20.29
N VAL A 253 13.39 -24.25 -20.94
CA VAL A 253 11.93 -24.18 -20.95
C VAL A 253 11.38 -24.52 -19.57
N GLN A 254 11.89 -25.56 -18.94
CA GLN A 254 11.50 -25.97 -17.60
C GLN A 254 11.93 -24.91 -16.56
N ARG A 255 13.12 -24.36 -16.70
CA ARG A 255 13.59 -23.28 -15.82
C ARG A 255 12.67 -22.05 -15.88
N VAL A 256 12.28 -21.61 -17.07
CA VAL A 256 11.31 -20.49 -17.23
C VAL A 256 9.96 -20.86 -16.63
N ARG A 257 9.50 -22.10 -16.78
CA ARG A 257 8.27 -22.57 -16.15
C ARG A 257 8.35 -22.53 -14.62
N GLN A 258 9.47 -22.97 -14.04
CA GLN A 258 9.73 -22.89 -12.60
C GLN A 258 9.75 -21.43 -12.12
N ALA A 259 10.41 -20.54 -12.87
CA ALA A 259 10.45 -19.12 -12.53
C ALA A 259 9.06 -18.48 -12.50
N LYS A 260 8.17 -18.85 -13.42
CA LYS A 260 6.79 -18.33 -13.49
C LYS A 260 5.85 -18.89 -12.42
N LEU A 261 5.96 -20.20 -12.13
CA LEU A 261 5.06 -20.89 -11.21
C LEU A 261 5.54 -20.83 -9.76
N GLY A 262 6.85 -20.65 -9.56
CA GLY A 262 7.51 -20.60 -8.26
C GLY A 262 8.28 -21.90 -7.95
N CYS A 263 9.44 -21.74 -7.29
CA CYS A 263 10.35 -22.84 -6.91
C CYS A 263 10.13 -23.26 -5.45
N ALA A 264 9.47 -22.43 -4.65
CA ALA A 264 9.18 -22.72 -3.25
C ALA A 264 7.82 -22.11 -2.84
N PRO A 265 7.15 -22.68 -1.81
CA PRO A 265 5.94 -22.08 -1.23
C PRO A 265 6.25 -20.76 -0.52
N ALA A 266 5.43 -19.73 -0.75
CA ALA A 266 5.63 -18.39 -0.21
C ALA A 266 5.74 -18.35 1.33
N HIS A 267 4.94 -19.14 2.06
CA HIS A 267 5.01 -19.16 3.52
C HIS A 267 6.39 -19.56 4.04
N LYS A 268 7.10 -20.50 3.36
CA LYS A 268 8.47 -20.89 3.72
C LYS A 268 9.50 -19.78 3.44
N LEU A 269 9.23 -18.93 2.45
CA LEU A 269 10.08 -17.78 2.16
C LEU A 269 9.93 -16.71 3.25
N PHE A 270 8.71 -16.41 3.65
CA PHE A 270 8.46 -15.47 4.74
C PHE A 270 9.00 -15.95 6.10
N GLU A 271 9.06 -17.27 6.35
CA GLU A 271 9.66 -17.84 7.56
C GLU A 271 11.19 -17.63 7.66
N LEU A 272 11.86 -17.25 6.58
CA LEU A 272 13.29 -16.89 6.59
C LEU A 272 13.54 -15.57 7.31
N VAL A 273 12.52 -14.74 7.42
CA VAL A 273 12.57 -13.44 8.08
C VAL A 273 11.90 -13.56 9.45
N LYS A 274 12.60 -13.16 10.50
CA LYS A 274 12.08 -13.19 11.88
C LYS A 274 12.26 -11.82 12.51
N VAL A 275 11.17 -11.27 12.99
CA VAL A 275 11.15 -10.03 13.76
C VAL A 275 10.45 -10.32 15.08
N MET A 276 11.17 -10.19 16.16
CA MET A 276 10.68 -10.52 17.50
C MET A 276 11.02 -9.40 18.48
N LYS A 277 10.08 -9.05 19.34
CA LYS A 277 10.29 -8.11 20.41
C LYS A 277 11.45 -8.57 21.31
N LYS A 278 12.33 -7.64 21.69
CA LYS A 278 13.43 -7.91 22.61
C LYS A 278 12.90 -8.36 23.98
N PRO A 279 13.52 -9.36 24.62
CA PRO A 279 13.01 -9.91 25.89
C PRO A 279 12.88 -8.89 27.02
N GLU A 280 13.76 -7.89 27.05
CA GLU A 280 13.78 -6.82 28.04
C GLU A 280 12.71 -5.73 27.83
N VAL A 281 12.04 -5.73 26.67
CA VAL A 281 11.03 -4.74 26.32
C VAL A 281 9.64 -5.27 26.62
N GLU A 282 8.95 -4.66 27.57
CA GLU A 282 7.57 -5.00 27.90
C GLU A 282 6.59 -4.41 26.88
N SER A 283 6.67 -3.10 26.65
CA SER A 283 5.80 -2.35 25.73
C SER A 283 6.65 -1.61 24.69
N PRO A 284 6.74 -2.08 23.45
CA PRO A 284 7.58 -1.46 22.43
C PRO A 284 7.07 -0.05 22.08
N ARG A 285 8.02 0.85 21.82
CA ARG A 285 7.77 2.24 21.39
C ARG A 285 8.53 2.63 20.14
N SER A 286 9.40 1.73 19.68
CA SER A 286 10.23 1.91 18.48
C SER A 286 10.41 0.57 17.78
N TYR A 287 10.66 0.60 16.45
CA TYR A 287 11.07 -0.62 15.74
C TYR A 287 12.45 -1.13 16.20
N HIS A 288 13.26 -0.29 16.82
CA HIS A 288 14.51 -0.69 17.49
C HIS A 288 14.31 -1.58 18.74
N ASP A 289 13.08 -1.67 19.25
CA ASP A 289 12.72 -2.57 20.34
C ASP A 289 12.56 -4.03 19.89
N TYR A 290 12.84 -4.30 18.62
CA TYR A 290 12.79 -5.63 18.03
C TYR A 290 14.15 -6.08 17.52
N ASN A 291 14.38 -7.40 17.58
CA ASN A 291 15.45 -8.06 16.86
C ASN A 291 14.91 -8.55 15.51
N ALA A 292 15.59 -8.19 14.46
CA ALA A 292 15.25 -8.60 13.09
C ALA A 292 16.39 -9.43 12.49
N THR A 293 16.08 -10.62 12.00
CA THR A 293 17.06 -11.55 11.41
C THR A 293 16.55 -12.12 10.10
N VAL A 294 17.47 -12.40 9.18
CA VAL A 294 17.18 -13.09 7.91
C VAL A 294 18.13 -14.28 7.77
N ASP A 295 17.56 -15.48 7.55
CA ASP A 295 18.32 -16.71 7.34
C ASP A 295 18.63 -16.92 5.85
N LEU A 296 19.72 -16.30 5.39
CA LEU A 296 20.17 -16.39 3.98
C LEU A 296 20.62 -17.80 3.60
N LYS A 297 21.06 -18.62 4.57
CA LYS A 297 21.56 -19.99 4.31
C LYS A 297 20.43 -20.96 3.95
N ARG A 298 19.21 -20.65 4.36
CA ARG A 298 18.03 -21.48 4.10
C ARG A 298 17.20 -21.03 2.90
N VAL A 299 17.67 -20.06 2.11
CA VAL A 299 17.00 -19.65 0.88
C VAL A 299 16.94 -20.86 -0.08
N PRO A 300 15.74 -21.28 -0.54
CA PRO A 300 15.59 -22.46 -1.38
C PRO A 300 16.28 -22.29 -2.72
N ALA A 301 16.78 -23.40 -3.26
CA ALA A 301 17.31 -23.43 -4.63
C ALA A 301 16.27 -22.91 -5.64
N GLY A 302 16.71 -22.09 -6.59
CA GLY A 302 15.83 -21.46 -7.58
C GLY A 302 15.09 -20.23 -7.10
N VAL A 303 15.39 -19.75 -5.88
CA VAL A 303 14.94 -18.48 -5.36
C VAL A 303 16.14 -17.58 -5.08
N GLU A 304 16.04 -16.33 -5.46
CA GLU A 304 16.97 -15.26 -5.06
C GLU A 304 16.26 -14.33 -4.08
N ILE A 305 16.93 -14.00 -2.98
CA ILE A 305 16.48 -12.98 -2.04
C ILE A 305 17.18 -11.67 -2.36
N GLY A 306 16.44 -10.57 -2.35
CA GLY A 306 16.95 -9.24 -2.59
C GLY A 306 16.41 -8.26 -1.57
N PHE A 307 17.14 -7.17 -1.35
CA PHE A 307 16.82 -6.11 -0.40
C PHE A 307 16.90 -4.75 -1.10
N LYS A 308 15.89 -3.93 -0.92
CA LYS A 308 15.84 -2.54 -1.37
C LYS A 308 15.69 -1.65 -0.15
N GLU A 309 16.70 -0.83 0.15
CA GLU A 309 16.77 -0.04 1.38
C GLU A 309 15.88 1.20 1.36
N ASP A 310 15.82 1.88 0.23
CA ASP A 310 15.02 3.08 0.03
C ASP A 310 14.41 3.13 -1.38
N ALA A 311 13.62 4.17 -1.68
CA ALA A 311 12.92 4.31 -2.94
C ALA A 311 13.84 4.34 -4.17
N PHE A 312 15.07 4.84 -4.02
CA PHE A 312 15.99 5.13 -5.14
C PHE A 312 17.22 4.21 -5.17
N SER A 313 17.46 3.43 -4.09
CA SER A 313 18.56 2.47 -4.05
C SER A 313 18.31 1.29 -4.99
N PRO A 314 19.38 0.67 -5.53
CA PRO A 314 19.25 -0.59 -6.25
C PRO A 314 18.85 -1.73 -5.31
N ILE A 315 18.34 -2.81 -5.86
CA ILE A 315 18.12 -4.06 -5.11
C ILE A 315 19.46 -4.76 -4.95
N VAL A 316 19.88 -5.01 -3.71
CA VAL A 316 21.04 -5.84 -3.36
C VAL A 316 20.60 -7.29 -3.29
N TRP A 317 21.17 -8.18 -4.10
CA TRP A 317 20.80 -9.58 -4.18
C TRP A 317 21.75 -10.48 -3.40
N LYS A 318 21.19 -11.44 -2.65
CA LYS A 318 21.89 -12.55 -1.96
C LYS A 318 22.69 -12.16 -0.72
N GLU A 319 22.74 -10.89 -0.38
CA GLU A 319 23.45 -10.38 0.80
C GLU A 319 22.63 -9.25 1.44
N LEU A 320 22.79 -9.06 2.72
CA LEU A 320 22.20 -7.91 3.40
C LEU A 320 22.95 -6.63 3.01
N PRO A 321 22.25 -5.51 2.85
CA PRO A 321 22.88 -4.23 2.65
C PRO A 321 23.85 -3.89 3.80
N GLU A 322 24.96 -3.22 3.48
CA GLU A 322 25.99 -2.86 4.47
C GLU A 322 25.57 -1.68 5.35
N SER A 323 24.65 -0.86 4.88
CA SER A 323 24.20 0.33 5.59
C SER A 323 23.16 -0.03 6.66
N GLU A 324 23.16 0.68 7.75
CA GLU A 324 22.20 0.82 8.86
C GLU A 324 20.92 -0.08 8.86
N SER A 325 20.98 -1.23 8.19
CA SER A 325 19.88 -2.17 8.13
C SER A 325 19.58 -2.69 9.53
N TRP A 326 18.34 -2.56 9.95
CA TRP A 326 17.84 -3.18 11.17
C TRP A 326 18.01 -4.72 11.19
N PHE A 327 18.12 -5.35 10.01
CA PHE A 327 18.29 -6.79 9.88
C PHE A 327 19.73 -7.25 10.08
N THR A 328 19.88 -8.38 10.79
CA THR A 328 21.15 -9.08 10.98
C THR A 328 21.06 -10.50 10.39
N HIS A 329 22.20 -11.14 10.17
CA HIS A 329 22.23 -12.55 9.78
C HIS A 329 21.73 -13.43 10.93
N GLY A 330 20.82 -14.36 10.60
CA GLY A 330 20.32 -15.38 11.52
C GLY A 330 21.27 -16.56 11.70
#